data_82226750e5b534ef743a491fd2276214
#
_entry.id   82226750e5b534ef743a491fd2276214
#
_cell.length_a   1.000
_cell.length_b   1.000
_cell.length_c   1.000
_cell.angle_alpha   90.00
_cell.angle_beta   90.00
_cell.angle_gamma   90.00
#
_symmetry.space_group_name_H-M   'P 1'
#
loop_
_entity.id
_entity.type
_entity.pdbx_description
1 polymer ?
#
loop_
_entity_poly.entity_id
_entity_poly.type
_entity_poly.pdbx_seq_one_letter_code
_entity_poly.pdbx_strand_id
1 'polypeptide(L)'
;AWLPAQALAAGSLKAANSKARAFIQQAMQEHRIPGLQLAVVQYGKVVLLENCGFANVESRVPVTGKTLFPINSATKSFTGVAMMQLVQDGRVDLDAPLSRYLDDVPATWRGVRIRQLLGHTSGLPEIIDSQGAFGGATEPEAWSAVEARPLEVSPGEQFSYNQTNYGLLSRIIVKLSGQPYERFVTQRQFDVAGMPSTTFGDSYDLVAGAATIYSV
;
A
#
# COMPACT_ATOMS: atom_id res chain seq x y z
N ALA A 1 22.81 11.08 -17.68
CA ALA A 1 22.89 10.39 -18.98
C ALA A 1 22.17 9.04 -18.83
N TRP A 2 21.04 8.88 -19.51
CA TRP A 2 20.34 7.59 -19.59
C TRP A 2 21.17 6.69 -20.51
N LEU A 3 21.61 5.54 -19.97
CA LEU A 3 22.22 4.52 -20.81
C LEU A 3 21.18 3.96 -21.77
N PRO A 4 21.47 3.83 -23.08
CA PRO A 4 20.57 3.20 -24.00
C PRO A 4 20.34 1.75 -23.57
N ALA A 5 19.09 1.40 -23.31
CA ALA A 5 18.69 0.04 -22.97
C ALA A 5 18.96 -0.88 -24.16
N GLN A 6 20.00 -1.70 -24.05
CA GLN A 6 20.24 -2.78 -25.01
C GLN A 6 19.07 -3.76 -24.91
N ALA A 7 18.32 -3.90 -25.98
CA ALA A 7 17.29 -4.92 -26.09
C ALA A 7 17.96 -6.28 -25.90
N LEU A 8 17.60 -6.99 -24.82
CA LEU A 8 18.03 -8.36 -24.62
C LEU A 8 17.55 -9.18 -25.83
N ALA A 9 18.47 -9.90 -26.48
CA ALA A 9 18.10 -10.82 -27.54
C ALA A 9 17.07 -11.84 -26.99
N ALA A 10 16.09 -12.27 -27.80
CA ALA A 10 15.01 -13.16 -27.39
C ALA A 10 15.51 -14.43 -26.65
N GLY A 11 16.68 -14.96 -27.04
CA GLY A 11 17.32 -16.07 -26.35
C GLY A 11 17.79 -15.76 -24.92
N SER A 12 18.28 -14.54 -24.65
CA SER A 12 18.70 -14.12 -23.32
C SER A 12 17.49 -13.90 -22.40
N LEU A 13 16.37 -13.41 -22.94
CA LEU A 13 15.13 -13.25 -22.16
C LEU A 13 14.54 -14.61 -21.77
N LYS A 14 14.52 -15.59 -22.68
CA LYS A 14 14.08 -16.95 -22.35
C LYS A 14 14.93 -17.58 -21.24
N ALA A 15 16.23 -17.42 -21.31
CA ALA A 15 17.17 -17.92 -20.28
C ALA A 15 16.97 -17.20 -18.94
N ALA A 16 16.75 -15.87 -18.94
CA ALA A 16 16.46 -15.10 -17.74
C ALA A 16 15.14 -15.54 -17.09
N ASN A 17 14.10 -15.72 -17.89
CA ASN A 17 12.79 -16.19 -17.42
C ASN A 17 12.87 -17.61 -16.84
N SER A 18 13.67 -18.50 -17.43
CA SER A 18 13.91 -19.86 -16.90
C SER A 18 14.59 -19.82 -15.54
N LYS A 19 15.60 -18.97 -15.36
CA LYS A 19 16.27 -18.77 -14.07
C LYS A 19 15.31 -18.19 -13.03
N ALA A 20 14.48 -17.21 -13.43
CA ALA A 20 13.48 -16.62 -12.54
C ALA A 20 12.47 -17.68 -12.04
N ARG A 21 11.97 -18.55 -12.94
CA ARG A 21 11.06 -19.65 -12.56
C ARG A 21 11.72 -20.63 -11.57
N ALA A 22 12.95 -21.03 -11.84
CA ALA A 22 13.69 -21.92 -10.94
C ALA A 22 13.87 -21.28 -9.55
N PHE A 23 14.24 -20.00 -9.50
CA PHE A 23 14.36 -19.24 -8.25
C PHE A 23 13.03 -19.17 -7.49
N ILE A 24 11.93 -18.87 -8.20
CA ILE A 24 10.60 -18.81 -7.59
C ILE A 24 10.24 -20.15 -6.94
N GLN A 25 10.43 -21.26 -7.66
CA GLN A 25 10.13 -22.59 -7.15
C GLN A 25 10.96 -22.92 -5.90
N GLN A 26 12.25 -22.61 -5.93
CA GLN A 26 13.13 -22.78 -4.79
C GLN A 26 12.69 -21.93 -3.60
N ALA A 27 12.45 -20.62 -3.80
CA ALA A 27 12.01 -19.71 -2.74
C ALA A 27 10.66 -20.12 -2.12
N MET A 28 9.72 -20.56 -2.96
CA MET A 28 8.44 -21.08 -2.46
C MET A 28 8.60 -22.30 -1.56
N GLN A 29 9.52 -23.21 -1.90
CA GLN A 29 9.82 -24.39 -1.06
C GLN A 29 10.53 -23.99 0.22
N GLU A 30 11.59 -23.18 0.13
CA GLU A 30 12.42 -22.78 1.28
C GLU A 30 11.63 -21.96 2.31
N HIS A 31 10.76 -21.06 1.83
CA HIS A 31 9.97 -20.17 2.68
C HIS A 31 8.53 -20.64 2.90
N ARG A 32 8.18 -21.85 2.46
CA ARG A 32 6.83 -22.43 2.58
C ARG A 32 5.72 -21.50 2.06
N ILE A 33 5.98 -20.81 0.94
CA ILE A 33 5.01 -19.91 0.31
C ILE A 33 3.97 -20.76 -0.42
N PRO A 34 2.67 -20.75 0.01
CA PRO A 34 1.67 -21.65 -0.54
C PRO A 34 1.22 -21.25 -1.95
N GLY A 35 1.23 -19.96 -2.26
CA GLY A 35 0.79 -19.42 -3.54
C GLY A 35 1.45 -18.08 -3.87
N LEU A 36 1.67 -17.83 -5.17
CA LEU A 36 2.36 -16.65 -5.64
C LEU A 36 1.86 -16.24 -7.03
N GLN A 37 1.73 -14.93 -7.24
CA GLN A 37 1.67 -14.32 -8.56
C GLN A 37 2.87 -13.43 -8.79
N LEU A 38 3.45 -13.50 -10.00
CA LEU A 38 4.54 -12.64 -10.42
C LEU A 38 4.26 -12.07 -11.80
N ALA A 39 4.49 -10.77 -11.97
CA ALA A 39 4.60 -10.12 -13.26
C ALA A 39 5.94 -9.37 -13.34
N VAL A 40 6.67 -9.57 -14.43
CA VAL A 40 7.86 -8.77 -14.74
C VAL A 40 7.55 -7.91 -15.95
N VAL A 41 7.74 -6.62 -15.79
CA VAL A 41 7.53 -5.63 -16.86
C VAL A 41 8.88 -5.06 -17.28
N GLN A 42 9.15 -5.08 -18.58
CA GLN A 42 10.35 -4.49 -19.16
C GLN A 42 9.95 -3.62 -20.36
N TYR A 43 10.38 -2.35 -20.35
CA TYR A 43 10.02 -1.38 -21.40
C TYR A 43 8.51 -1.32 -21.70
N GLY A 44 7.69 -1.31 -20.66
CA GLY A 44 6.23 -1.24 -20.77
C GLY A 44 5.54 -2.52 -21.26
N LYS A 45 6.28 -3.64 -21.41
CA LYS A 45 5.73 -4.93 -21.82
C LYS A 45 5.88 -5.97 -20.72
N VAL A 46 4.85 -6.77 -20.48
CA VAL A 46 4.95 -7.93 -19.62
C VAL A 46 5.82 -8.97 -20.31
N VAL A 47 6.98 -9.30 -19.71
CA VAL A 47 7.96 -10.28 -20.24
C VAL A 47 7.95 -11.60 -19.49
N LEU A 48 7.35 -11.64 -18.29
CA LEU A 48 7.10 -12.86 -17.53
C LEU A 48 5.81 -12.67 -16.72
N LEU A 49 4.97 -13.69 -16.72
CA LEU A 49 3.78 -13.80 -15.88
C LEU A 49 3.73 -15.22 -15.34
N GLU A 50 3.71 -15.37 -14.02
CA GLU A 50 3.67 -16.66 -13.34
C GLU A 50 2.57 -16.68 -12.28
N ASN A 51 1.88 -17.82 -12.22
CA ASN A 51 0.90 -18.14 -11.20
C ASN A 51 1.28 -19.50 -10.63
N CYS A 52 1.68 -19.55 -9.37
CA CYS A 52 2.26 -20.74 -8.77
C CYS A 52 1.53 -21.12 -7.48
N GLY A 53 1.39 -22.42 -7.21
CA GLY A 53 0.85 -22.95 -5.98
C GLY A 53 -0.66 -22.78 -5.83
N PHE A 54 -1.13 -22.62 -4.59
CA PHE A 54 -2.53 -22.62 -4.22
C PHE A 54 -2.97 -21.29 -3.60
N ALA A 55 -4.11 -20.79 -4.02
CA ALA A 55 -4.84 -19.68 -3.39
C ALA A 55 -5.52 -20.11 -2.08
N ASN A 56 -5.86 -21.40 -1.98
CA ASN A 56 -6.33 -22.06 -0.74
C ASN A 56 -5.72 -23.45 -0.69
N VAL A 57 -4.96 -23.74 0.35
CA VAL A 57 -4.22 -25.01 0.51
C VAL A 57 -5.16 -26.15 0.85
N GLU A 58 -6.09 -25.94 1.76
CA GLU A 58 -7.03 -26.98 2.26
C GLU A 58 -7.93 -27.49 1.14
N SER A 59 -8.50 -26.56 0.37
CA SER A 59 -9.39 -26.88 -0.75
C SER A 59 -8.64 -27.10 -2.05
N ARG A 60 -7.31 -26.98 -2.05
CA ARG A 60 -6.41 -27.13 -3.21
C ARG A 60 -6.82 -26.24 -4.41
N VAL A 61 -7.32 -25.03 -4.13
CA VAL A 61 -7.67 -24.05 -5.16
C VAL A 61 -6.39 -23.48 -5.77
N PRO A 62 -6.10 -23.66 -7.06
CA PRO A 62 -4.87 -23.16 -7.65
C PRO A 62 -4.85 -21.64 -7.75
N VAL A 63 -3.66 -21.04 -7.68
CA VAL A 63 -3.46 -19.64 -8.07
C VAL A 63 -3.65 -19.51 -9.57
N THR A 64 -4.39 -18.50 -9.98
CA THR A 64 -4.63 -18.15 -11.38
C THR A 64 -4.39 -16.66 -11.59
N GLY A 65 -4.37 -16.20 -12.83
CA GLY A 65 -4.29 -14.76 -13.15
C GLY A 65 -5.47 -13.92 -12.65
N LYS A 66 -6.52 -14.57 -12.10
CA LYS A 66 -7.69 -13.92 -11.50
C LYS A 66 -7.70 -13.97 -9.98
N THR A 67 -6.75 -14.66 -9.36
CA THR A 67 -6.64 -14.71 -7.90
C THR A 67 -6.26 -13.33 -7.37
N LEU A 68 -6.98 -12.87 -6.36
CA LEU A 68 -6.71 -11.59 -5.70
C LEU A 68 -5.82 -11.82 -4.49
N PHE A 69 -4.75 -11.05 -4.38
CA PHE A 69 -3.86 -11.07 -3.23
C PHE A 69 -3.97 -9.75 -2.47
N PRO A 70 -4.13 -9.76 -1.14
CA PRO A 70 -4.04 -8.55 -0.35
C PRO A 70 -2.62 -8.00 -0.41
N ILE A 71 -2.49 -6.73 -0.76
CA ILE A 71 -1.19 -6.05 -0.86
C ILE A 71 -0.80 -5.31 0.42
N ASN A 72 -1.68 -5.32 1.42
CA ASN A 72 -1.45 -4.73 2.73
C ASN A 72 -0.80 -3.33 2.63
N SER A 73 0.34 -3.12 3.28
CA SER A 73 1.03 -1.83 3.31
C SER A 73 1.58 -1.35 1.96
N ALA A 74 1.63 -2.18 0.92
CA ALA A 74 1.93 -1.69 -0.43
C ALA A 74 0.84 -0.71 -0.93
N THR A 75 -0.36 -0.74 -0.34
CA THR A 75 -1.44 0.25 -0.51
C THR A 75 -0.97 1.69 -0.25
N LYS A 76 0.01 1.90 0.62
CA LYS A 76 0.57 3.23 0.90
C LYS A 76 1.14 3.90 -0.35
N SER A 77 1.60 3.15 -1.33
CA SER A 77 2.06 3.69 -2.60
C SER A 77 0.93 4.42 -3.34
N PHE A 78 -0.28 3.87 -3.33
CA PHE A 78 -1.46 4.51 -3.93
C PHE A 78 -1.87 5.77 -3.16
N THR A 79 -1.80 5.75 -1.82
CA THR A 79 -2.01 6.95 -0.99
C THR A 79 -0.99 8.04 -1.31
N GLY A 80 0.29 7.66 -1.44
CA GLY A 80 1.36 8.60 -1.83
C GLY A 80 1.10 9.22 -3.19
N VAL A 81 0.72 8.42 -4.20
CA VAL A 81 0.34 8.92 -5.54
C VAL A 81 -0.88 9.83 -5.45
N ALA A 82 -1.92 9.47 -4.68
CA ALA A 82 -3.10 10.31 -4.47
C ALA A 82 -2.75 11.68 -3.89
N MET A 83 -1.86 11.72 -2.89
CA MET A 83 -1.36 12.98 -2.33
C MET A 83 -0.61 13.80 -3.37
N MET A 84 0.26 13.17 -4.18
CA MET A 84 0.99 13.87 -5.24
C MET A 84 0.07 14.37 -6.37
N GLN A 85 -1.03 13.67 -6.67
CA GLN A 85 -2.07 14.16 -7.58
C GLN A 85 -2.74 15.41 -7.02
N LEU A 86 -3.04 15.46 -5.72
CA LEU A 86 -3.56 16.67 -5.08
C LEU A 86 -2.54 17.81 -5.03
N VAL A 87 -1.24 17.51 -4.92
CA VAL A 87 -0.17 18.52 -5.06
C VAL A 87 -0.15 19.07 -6.47
N GLN A 88 -0.22 18.22 -7.48
CA GLN A 88 -0.26 18.62 -8.89
C GLN A 88 -1.49 19.48 -9.20
N ASP A 89 -2.63 19.18 -8.58
CA ASP A 89 -3.87 19.96 -8.70
C ASP A 89 -3.81 21.29 -7.89
N GLY A 90 -2.68 21.61 -7.23
CA GLY A 90 -2.50 22.81 -6.42
C GLY A 90 -3.29 22.82 -5.10
N ARG A 91 -3.83 21.69 -4.68
CA ARG A 91 -4.71 21.54 -3.51
C ARG A 91 -3.96 21.16 -2.23
N VAL A 92 -2.77 20.60 -2.36
CA VAL A 92 -1.89 20.22 -1.25
C VAL A 92 -0.52 20.84 -1.43
N ASP A 93 0.00 21.39 -0.34
CA ASP A 93 1.38 21.83 -0.17
C ASP A 93 2.06 20.90 0.83
N LEU A 94 3.14 20.26 0.44
CA LEU A 94 3.86 19.28 1.27
C LEU A 94 4.50 19.92 2.51
N ASP A 95 4.78 21.21 2.48
CA ASP A 95 5.35 21.96 3.62
C ASP A 95 4.29 22.55 4.53
N ALA A 96 3.02 22.53 4.13
CA ALA A 96 1.94 23.01 4.95
C ALA A 96 1.75 22.17 6.21
N PRO A 97 1.35 22.78 7.32
CA PRO A 97 1.00 22.08 8.54
C PRO A 97 -0.32 21.30 8.37
N LEU A 98 -0.46 20.22 9.12
CA LEU A 98 -1.65 19.35 9.15
C LEU A 98 -2.95 20.15 9.41
N SER A 99 -2.88 21.16 10.29
CA SER A 99 -4.00 22.04 10.62
C SER A 99 -4.54 22.86 9.43
N ARG A 100 -3.83 22.95 8.33
CA ARG A 100 -4.34 23.57 7.09
C ARG A 100 -5.44 22.71 6.44
N TYR A 101 -5.39 21.40 6.67
CA TYR A 101 -6.26 20.45 6.00
C TYR A 101 -7.26 19.77 6.93
N LEU A 102 -6.87 19.53 8.19
CA LEU A 102 -7.72 18.89 9.20
C LEU A 102 -7.87 19.79 10.43
N ASP A 103 -9.10 20.15 10.78
CA ASP A 103 -9.42 21.07 11.87
C ASP A 103 -9.54 20.33 13.22
N ASP A 104 -9.89 19.06 13.17
CA ASP A 104 -10.26 18.18 14.26
C ASP A 104 -9.08 17.30 14.79
N VAL A 105 -7.85 17.77 14.61
CA VAL A 105 -6.64 17.10 15.14
C VAL A 105 -6.16 17.74 16.43
N PRO A 106 -5.51 16.96 17.34
CA PRO A 106 -4.93 17.48 18.57
C PRO A 106 -4.02 18.68 18.37
N ALA A 107 -3.99 19.58 19.33
CA ALA A 107 -3.17 20.81 19.24
C ALA A 107 -1.68 20.49 19.00
N THR A 108 -1.17 19.42 19.59
CA THR A 108 0.21 18.95 19.45
C THR A 108 0.54 18.44 18.04
N TRP A 109 -0.45 18.00 17.26
CA TRP A 109 -0.27 17.47 15.91
C TRP A 109 -0.38 18.53 14.81
N ARG A 110 -0.96 19.68 15.16
CA ARG A 110 -1.31 20.74 14.18
C ARG A 110 -0.14 21.23 13.35
N GLY A 111 1.07 21.25 13.94
CA GLY A 111 2.30 21.71 13.27
C GLY A 111 3.00 20.66 12.40
N VAL A 112 2.58 19.39 12.45
CA VAL A 112 3.16 18.31 11.63
C VAL A 112 2.94 18.63 10.15
N ARG A 113 3.98 18.53 9.34
CA ARG A 113 3.91 18.83 7.90
C ARG A 113 3.48 17.59 7.10
N ILE A 114 2.82 17.80 5.97
CA ILE A 114 2.36 16.71 5.11
C ILE A 114 3.51 15.80 4.67
N ARG A 115 4.67 16.36 4.31
CA ARG A 115 5.86 15.56 3.96
C ARG A 115 6.34 14.68 5.10
N GLN A 116 6.13 15.06 6.35
CA GLN A 116 6.52 14.26 7.52
C GLN A 116 5.60 13.07 7.72
N LEU A 117 4.31 13.19 7.39
CA LEU A 117 3.38 12.06 7.35
C LEU A 117 3.79 11.07 6.26
N LEU A 118 4.02 11.55 5.03
CA LEU A 118 4.44 10.72 3.89
C LEU A 118 5.76 9.99 4.16
N GLY A 119 6.71 10.67 4.80
CA GLY A 119 8.05 10.15 5.09
C GLY A 119 8.21 9.43 6.43
N HIS A 120 7.11 9.22 7.17
CA HIS A 120 7.15 8.60 8.50
C HIS A 120 8.12 9.28 9.48
N THR A 121 8.17 10.62 9.44
CA THR A 121 8.98 11.44 10.36
C THR A 121 8.12 12.40 11.17
N SER A 122 6.85 12.09 11.35
CA SER A 122 5.89 12.95 12.05
C SER A 122 6.06 12.97 13.56
N GLY A 123 6.60 11.89 14.14
CA GLY A 123 6.64 11.68 15.58
C GLY A 123 5.28 11.34 16.22
N LEU A 124 4.26 11.08 15.40
CA LEU A 124 2.92 10.71 15.88
C LEU A 124 2.91 9.32 16.53
N PRO A 125 2.08 9.10 17.55
CA PRO A 125 1.87 7.79 18.14
C PRO A 125 1.18 6.84 17.14
N GLU A 126 1.46 5.53 17.26
CA GLU A 126 0.90 4.49 16.40
C GLU A 126 -0.55 4.17 16.79
N ILE A 127 -1.46 4.11 15.82
CA ILE A 127 -2.89 3.81 16.03
C ILE A 127 -3.17 2.33 16.23
N ILE A 128 -2.29 1.46 15.72
CA ILE A 128 -2.40 0.02 15.94
C ILE A 128 -1.53 -0.42 17.11
N ASP A 129 -1.94 -1.49 17.77
CA ASP A 129 -1.18 -2.09 18.86
C ASP A 129 -0.04 -3.00 18.34
N SER A 130 0.70 -3.61 19.27
CA SER A 130 1.80 -4.53 18.95
C SER A 130 1.36 -5.82 18.22
N GLN A 131 0.07 -6.10 18.18
CA GLN A 131 -0.51 -7.24 17.48
C GLN A 131 -1.09 -6.86 16.11
N GLY A 132 -0.99 -5.57 15.75
CA GLY A 132 -1.49 -5.06 14.48
C GLY A 132 -3.00 -4.78 14.47
N ALA A 133 -3.65 -4.79 15.63
CA ALA A 133 -5.05 -4.44 15.78
C ALA A 133 -5.21 -2.94 16.11
N PHE A 134 -6.35 -2.37 15.75
CA PHE A 134 -6.69 -1.01 16.20
C PHE A 134 -6.81 -0.94 17.72
N GLY A 135 -6.33 0.12 18.32
CA GLY A 135 -6.35 0.36 19.77
C GLY A 135 -7.75 0.62 20.36
N GLY A 136 -8.82 0.19 19.69
CA GLY A 136 -10.22 0.27 20.10
C GLY A 136 -11.06 -0.78 19.37
N ALA A 137 -12.30 -1.01 19.83
CA ALA A 137 -13.22 -1.95 19.18
C ALA A 137 -13.77 -1.42 17.84
N THR A 138 -13.67 -0.11 17.63
CA THR A 138 -14.10 0.57 16.40
C THR A 138 -13.06 1.60 15.95
N GLU A 139 -13.08 1.97 14.68
CA GLU A 139 -12.18 2.99 14.13
C GLU A 139 -12.28 4.33 14.89
N PRO A 140 -13.47 4.90 15.21
CA PRO A 140 -13.57 6.11 16.02
C PRO A 140 -12.93 6.00 17.42
N GLU A 141 -13.05 4.85 18.06
CA GLU A 141 -12.41 4.62 19.36
C GLU A 141 -10.89 4.55 19.24
N ALA A 142 -10.37 3.91 18.19
CA ALA A 142 -8.94 3.87 17.91
C ALA A 142 -8.37 5.28 17.65
N TRP A 143 -9.08 6.11 16.87
CA TRP A 143 -8.70 7.51 16.67
C TRP A 143 -8.72 8.29 17.98
N SER A 144 -9.79 8.19 18.77
CA SER A 144 -9.89 8.86 20.07
C SER A 144 -8.75 8.45 21.01
N ALA A 145 -8.41 7.17 21.04
CA ALA A 145 -7.34 6.65 21.88
C ALA A 145 -5.96 7.16 21.46
N VAL A 146 -5.64 7.16 20.17
CA VAL A 146 -4.34 7.62 19.68
C VAL A 146 -4.19 9.13 19.76
N GLU A 147 -5.26 9.89 19.55
CA GLU A 147 -5.28 11.36 19.64
C GLU A 147 -5.07 11.87 21.07
N ALA A 148 -5.40 11.07 22.09
CA ALA A 148 -5.13 11.37 23.49
C ALA A 148 -3.66 11.18 23.90
N ARG A 149 -2.84 10.56 23.06
CA ARG A 149 -1.43 10.27 23.34
C ARG A 149 -0.52 11.46 22.95
N PRO A 150 0.59 11.68 23.68
CA PRO A 150 1.58 12.68 23.28
C PRO A 150 2.33 12.24 22.02
N LEU A 151 3.02 13.18 21.37
CA LEU A 151 4.03 12.86 20.37
C LEU A 151 5.12 11.97 20.98
N GLU A 152 5.60 10.99 20.24
CA GLU A 152 6.67 10.08 20.68
C GLU A 152 8.05 10.73 20.54
N VAL A 153 8.23 11.53 19.51
CA VAL A 153 9.42 12.36 19.25
C VAL A 153 9.01 13.66 18.55
N SER A 154 9.93 14.62 18.46
CA SER A 154 9.67 15.86 17.73
C SER A 154 9.50 15.61 16.23
N PRO A 155 8.55 16.29 15.54
CA PRO A 155 8.38 16.14 14.11
C PRO A 155 9.66 16.44 13.32
N GLY A 156 10.10 15.48 12.51
CA GLY A 156 11.33 15.57 11.71
C GLY A 156 12.56 14.97 12.38
N GLU A 157 12.49 14.61 13.66
CA GLU A 157 13.65 14.13 14.41
C GLU A 157 14.04 12.69 14.03
N GLN A 158 13.06 11.81 13.85
CA GLN A 158 13.31 10.39 13.65
C GLN A 158 12.34 9.78 12.65
N PHE A 159 12.82 8.80 11.87
CA PHE A 159 11.96 7.90 11.10
C PHE A 159 11.34 6.86 12.03
N SER A 160 10.01 6.79 12.03
CA SER A 160 9.23 5.76 12.72
C SER A 160 8.05 5.37 11.84
N TYR A 161 8.10 4.15 11.27
CA TYR A 161 7.01 3.64 10.44
C TYR A 161 5.71 3.60 11.26
N ASN A 162 4.61 4.17 10.71
CA ASN A 162 3.45 4.51 11.51
C ASN A 162 2.18 4.51 10.65
N GLN A 163 1.11 3.85 11.12
CA GLN A 163 -0.16 3.77 10.39
C GLN A 163 -0.99 5.05 10.57
N THR A 164 -0.90 5.72 11.71
CA THR A 164 -1.58 7.01 11.98
C THR A 164 -1.30 8.02 10.88
N ASN A 165 -0.05 8.07 10.41
CA ASN A 165 0.36 8.95 9.31
C ASN A 165 -0.51 8.78 8.07
N TYR A 166 -0.69 7.54 7.63
CA TYR A 166 -1.41 7.23 6.40
C TYR A 166 -2.93 7.29 6.57
N GLY A 167 -3.42 7.04 7.79
CA GLY A 167 -4.80 7.33 8.15
C GLY A 167 -5.13 8.82 8.01
N LEU A 168 -4.26 9.71 8.50
CA LEU A 168 -4.42 11.17 8.34
C LEU A 168 -4.34 11.60 6.88
N LEU A 169 -3.43 11.02 6.08
CA LEU A 169 -3.37 11.30 4.64
C LEU A 169 -4.65 10.87 3.92
N SER A 170 -5.23 9.73 4.29
CA SER A 170 -6.53 9.28 3.77
C SER A 170 -7.64 10.28 4.13
N ARG A 171 -7.72 10.76 5.38
CA ARG A 171 -8.69 11.80 5.81
C ARG A 171 -8.53 13.10 4.99
N ILE A 172 -7.30 13.51 4.70
CA ILE A 172 -7.03 14.68 3.85
C ILE A 172 -7.55 14.47 2.43
N ILE A 173 -7.29 13.29 1.84
CA ILE A 173 -7.76 12.94 0.49
C ILE A 173 -9.29 13.00 0.45
N VAL A 174 -9.98 12.41 1.41
CA VAL A 174 -11.45 12.42 1.51
C VAL A 174 -11.96 13.86 1.64
N LYS A 175 -11.43 14.64 2.58
CA LYS A 175 -11.85 16.03 2.83
C LYS A 175 -11.67 16.91 1.59
N LEU A 176 -10.53 16.81 0.93
CA LEU A 176 -10.21 17.62 -0.23
C LEU A 176 -10.97 17.15 -1.48
N SER A 177 -11.10 15.85 -1.70
CA SER A 177 -11.78 15.34 -2.90
C SER A 177 -13.30 15.41 -2.83
N GLY A 178 -13.87 15.41 -1.61
CA GLY A 178 -15.31 15.35 -1.38
C GLY A 178 -15.93 13.98 -1.67
N GLN A 179 -15.11 12.93 -1.76
CA GLN A 179 -15.56 11.57 -2.05
C GLN A 179 -14.79 10.54 -1.19
N PRO A 180 -15.32 9.30 -1.03
CA PRO A 180 -14.61 8.23 -0.33
C PRO A 180 -13.23 7.98 -0.93
N TYR A 181 -12.27 7.60 -0.08
CA TYR A 181 -10.89 7.33 -0.46
C TYR A 181 -10.78 6.30 -1.59
N GLU A 182 -11.52 5.20 -1.48
CA GLU A 182 -11.55 4.10 -2.44
C GLU A 182 -11.98 4.60 -3.83
N ARG A 183 -13.01 5.45 -3.85
CA ARG A 183 -13.51 6.02 -5.10
C ARG A 183 -12.50 6.94 -5.75
N PHE A 184 -11.83 7.77 -4.94
CA PHE A 184 -10.78 8.67 -5.46
C PHE A 184 -9.64 7.87 -6.08
N VAL A 185 -9.12 6.86 -5.37
CA VAL A 185 -8.01 6.04 -5.87
C VAL A 185 -8.43 5.23 -7.09
N THR A 186 -9.62 4.62 -7.09
CA THR A 186 -10.13 3.87 -8.24
C THR A 186 -10.16 4.75 -9.48
N GLN A 187 -10.82 5.89 -9.41
CA GLN A 187 -10.99 6.78 -10.56
C GLN A 187 -9.69 7.42 -11.05
N ARG A 188 -8.82 7.81 -10.13
CA ARG A 188 -7.61 8.54 -10.46
C ARG A 188 -6.40 7.64 -10.73
N GLN A 189 -6.45 6.37 -10.36
CA GLN A 189 -5.31 5.45 -10.49
C GLN A 189 -5.70 4.11 -11.13
N PHE A 190 -6.64 3.34 -10.57
CA PHE A 190 -6.94 1.99 -11.09
C PHE A 190 -7.55 2.04 -12.49
N ASP A 191 -8.53 2.90 -12.71
CA ASP A 191 -9.18 3.06 -14.03
C ASP A 191 -8.18 3.58 -15.06
N VAL A 192 -7.34 4.54 -14.69
CA VAL A 192 -6.32 5.14 -15.57
C VAL A 192 -5.23 4.12 -15.93
N ALA A 193 -4.83 3.28 -14.96
CA ALA A 193 -3.81 2.24 -15.16
C ALA A 193 -4.34 0.95 -15.80
N GLY A 194 -5.66 0.86 -16.06
CA GLY A 194 -6.28 -0.35 -16.60
C GLY A 194 -6.25 -1.53 -15.64
N MET A 195 -6.55 -1.31 -14.36
CA MET A 195 -6.54 -2.30 -13.27
C MET A 195 -7.97 -2.67 -12.82
N PRO A 196 -8.85 -3.21 -13.69
CA PRO A 196 -10.27 -3.40 -13.40
C PRO A 196 -10.55 -4.47 -12.33
N SER A 197 -9.59 -5.32 -12.04
CA SER A 197 -9.72 -6.39 -11.01
C SER A 197 -9.22 -5.97 -9.64
N THR A 198 -8.63 -4.77 -9.52
CA THR A 198 -8.16 -4.26 -8.24
C THR A 198 -9.35 -3.70 -7.45
N THR A 199 -9.50 -4.15 -6.21
CA THR A 199 -10.59 -3.73 -5.33
C THR A 199 -10.07 -3.43 -3.94
N PHE A 200 -10.86 -2.70 -3.18
CA PHE A 200 -10.64 -2.48 -1.75
C PHE A 200 -11.34 -3.57 -0.94
N GLY A 201 -10.79 -3.85 0.20
CA GLY A 201 -11.34 -4.75 1.19
C GLY A 201 -10.46 -4.67 2.43
N ASP A 202 -11.07 -4.85 3.58
CA ASP A 202 -10.38 -5.00 4.86
C ASP A 202 -10.24 -6.48 5.26
N SER A 203 -9.73 -6.74 6.46
CA SER A 203 -9.53 -8.10 6.96
C SER A 203 -10.85 -8.84 7.29
N TYR A 204 -11.97 -8.13 7.29
CA TYR A 204 -13.31 -8.66 7.58
C TYR A 204 -14.14 -8.87 6.31
N ASP A 205 -13.74 -8.27 5.18
CA ASP A 205 -14.45 -8.37 3.92
C ASP A 205 -14.28 -9.74 3.26
N LEU A 206 -15.38 -10.31 2.80
CA LEU A 206 -15.37 -11.49 1.95
C LEU A 206 -15.16 -11.06 0.49
N VAL A 207 -13.91 -11.01 0.07
CA VAL A 207 -13.56 -10.66 -1.31
C VAL A 207 -13.54 -11.92 -2.17
N ALA A 208 -14.46 -12.01 -3.12
CA ALA A 208 -14.56 -13.17 -4.01
C ALA A 208 -13.25 -13.35 -4.83
N GLY A 209 -12.70 -14.55 -4.82
CA GLY A 209 -11.45 -14.86 -5.52
C GLY A 209 -10.17 -14.45 -4.78
N ALA A 210 -10.27 -13.97 -3.54
CA ALA A 210 -9.11 -13.69 -2.72
C ALA A 210 -8.39 -14.97 -2.28
N ALA A 211 -7.06 -14.91 -2.25
CA ALA A 211 -6.24 -15.95 -1.65
C ALA A 211 -6.40 -15.96 -0.13
N THR A 212 -6.39 -17.16 0.46
CA THR A 212 -6.34 -17.31 1.91
C THR A 212 -4.97 -16.88 2.43
N ILE A 213 -4.98 -16.08 3.50
CA ILE A 213 -3.75 -15.68 4.19
C ILE A 213 -3.37 -16.77 5.18
N TYR A 214 -2.12 -17.21 5.12
CA TYR A 214 -1.53 -18.17 6.04
C TYR A 214 -0.45 -17.49 6.88
N SER A 215 -0.47 -17.73 8.20
CA SER A 215 0.63 -17.38 9.11
C SER A 215 1.50 -18.63 9.33
N VAL A 216 2.81 -18.47 9.31
CA VAL A 216 3.79 -19.54 9.57
C VAL A 216 4.36 -19.35 10.97
#